data_f35c92f986395612934ad81228fc9704
#
_entry.id   f35c92f986395612934ad81228fc9704
#
_cell.length_a   1.000
_cell.length_b   1.000
_cell.length_c   1.000
_cell.angle_alpha   90.00
_cell.angle_beta   90.00
_cell.angle_gamma   90.00
#
_symmetry.space_group_name_H-M   'P 1'
#
loop_
_entity.id
_entity.type
_entity.pdbx_description
1 polymer ?
#
loop_
_entity_poly.entity_id
_entity_poly.type
_entity_poly.pdbx_seq_one_letter_code
_entity_poly.pdbx_strand_id
1 'polypeptide(L)'
;KEWRHLFTTMTGYVFIALYLALSGAVFTLTCLLAQSGDIKSYFSVFNTVAVLLFPILTMGSFSEERRQKTDELLLTAPVTLTSVVLGKFLATLAVFLLPMLITLCYPAVLYAFGVRAMAATVGNYVGLVLLAGACIALGQFLSLLTDSQFVAAMTTYAVFGLLLLAGSAVSMVHQPTLQAALRFLAIAMHCEGFSYGVFDAMEAVYYLSVTALFLFLSVYVLEHRRIS
;
A
#
# COMPACT_ATOMS: atom_id res chain seq x y z
N LYS A 1 18.14 -8.65 -8.69
CA LYS A 1 18.98 -7.43 -8.60
C LYS A 1 18.25 -6.34 -7.83
N GLU A 2 16.95 -6.09 -8.08
CA GLU A 2 16.07 -5.12 -7.42
C GLU A 2 15.94 -5.35 -5.89
N TRP A 3 15.84 -6.63 -5.47
CA TRP A 3 15.79 -6.98 -4.05
C TRP A 3 17.02 -6.49 -3.26
N ARG A 4 18.20 -6.65 -3.80
CA ARG A 4 19.43 -6.14 -3.16
C ARG A 4 19.42 -4.63 -3.05
N HIS A 5 18.92 -3.93 -4.06
CA HIS A 5 18.88 -2.48 -4.07
C HIS A 5 17.96 -1.92 -2.96
N LEU A 6 16.77 -2.46 -2.77
CA LEU A 6 15.82 -2.03 -1.72
C LEU A 6 16.32 -2.36 -0.30
N PHE A 7 17.08 -3.47 -0.13
CA PHE A 7 17.72 -3.81 1.15
C PHE A 7 19.05 -3.10 1.39
N THR A 8 19.70 -2.57 0.38
CA THR A 8 20.89 -1.74 0.54
C THR A 8 20.55 -0.26 0.66
N THR A 9 19.36 0.14 0.24
CA THR A 9 18.89 1.53 0.35
C THR A 9 18.36 1.81 1.77
N MET A 10 18.76 2.94 2.33
CA MET A 10 18.34 3.40 3.66
C MET A 10 16.81 3.50 3.80
N THR A 11 16.09 3.72 2.69
CA THR A 11 14.64 3.84 2.62
C THR A 11 13.90 2.57 3.05
N GLY A 12 14.39 1.38 2.69
CA GLY A 12 13.79 0.10 3.09
C GLY A 12 13.86 -0.14 4.59
N TYR A 13 15.01 0.14 5.21
CA TYR A 13 15.19 0.00 6.67
C TYR A 13 14.34 1.01 7.44
N VAL A 14 14.30 2.27 6.97
CA VAL A 14 13.47 3.32 7.58
C VAL A 14 12.00 2.94 7.51
N PHE A 15 11.53 2.41 6.36
CA PHE A 15 10.17 1.93 6.22
C PHE A 15 9.83 0.80 7.21
N ILE A 16 10.69 -0.22 7.30
CA ILE A 16 10.47 -1.36 8.21
C ILE A 16 10.42 -0.88 9.66
N ALA A 17 11.35 0.00 10.07
CA ALA A 17 11.38 0.56 11.40
C ALA A 17 10.11 1.37 11.73
N LEU A 18 9.69 2.26 10.83
CA LEU A 18 8.48 3.06 10.99
C LEU A 18 7.22 2.19 11.00
N TYR A 19 7.14 1.21 10.10
CA TYR A 19 6.01 0.27 10.05
C TYR A 19 5.85 -0.48 11.38
N LEU A 20 6.93 -1.07 11.90
CA LEU A 20 6.90 -1.82 13.17
C LEU A 20 6.62 -0.90 14.37
N ALA A 21 7.20 0.29 14.41
CA ALA A 21 6.96 1.26 15.48
C ALA A 21 5.49 1.70 15.51
N LEU A 22 4.94 2.11 14.35
CA LEU A 22 3.54 2.57 14.27
C LEU A 22 2.55 1.42 14.47
N SER A 23 2.81 0.25 13.88
CA SER A 23 2.01 -0.96 14.08
C SER A 23 1.98 -1.37 15.56
N GLY A 24 3.13 -1.36 16.24
CA GLY A 24 3.22 -1.65 17.67
C GLY A 24 2.50 -0.61 18.54
N ALA A 25 2.64 0.67 18.20
CA ALA A 25 1.93 1.74 18.90
C ALA A 25 0.41 1.60 18.75
N VAL A 26 -0.09 1.41 17.53
CA VAL A 26 -1.53 1.19 17.28
C VAL A 26 -2.03 -0.04 18.02
N PHE A 27 -1.30 -1.16 17.99
CA PHE A 27 -1.67 -2.39 18.71
C PHE A 27 -1.75 -2.16 20.21
N THR A 28 -0.76 -1.45 20.78
CA THR A 28 -0.74 -1.14 22.21
C THR A 28 -1.93 -0.26 22.59
N LEU A 29 -2.24 0.77 21.81
CA LEU A 29 -3.33 1.69 22.09
C LEU A 29 -4.71 1.03 21.93
N THR A 30 -4.92 0.25 20.87
CA THR A 30 -6.26 -0.29 20.54
C THR A 30 -6.57 -1.60 21.25
N CYS A 31 -5.57 -2.43 21.50
CA CYS A 31 -5.79 -3.75 22.09
C CYS A 31 -5.36 -3.83 23.57
N LEU A 32 -4.14 -3.37 23.90
CA LEU A 32 -3.62 -3.53 25.25
C LEU A 32 -4.16 -2.49 26.23
N LEU A 33 -4.07 -1.19 25.91
CA LEU A 33 -4.56 -0.14 26.81
C LEU A 33 -6.09 -0.06 26.86
N ALA A 34 -6.77 -0.30 25.74
CA ALA A 34 -8.21 -0.37 25.69
C ALA A 34 -8.78 -1.64 26.32
N GLN A 35 -7.92 -2.61 26.72
CA GLN A 35 -8.31 -3.91 27.23
C GLN A 35 -9.38 -4.61 26.36
N SER A 36 -9.40 -4.29 25.09
CA SER A 36 -10.31 -4.83 24.09
C SER A 36 -9.55 -5.89 23.28
N GLY A 37 -10.04 -7.13 23.26
CA GLY A 37 -9.51 -8.17 22.37
C GLY A 37 -9.95 -7.96 20.91
N ASP A 38 -10.39 -6.76 20.53
CA ASP A 38 -10.97 -6.49 19.21
C ASP A 38 -9.89 -6.14 18.18
N ILE A 39 -9.45 -7.17 17.46
CA ILE A 39 -8.49 -7.03 16.37
C ILE A 39 -8.99 -6.16 15.22
N LYS A 40 -10.31 -5.98 15.07
CA LYS A 40 -10.89 -5.12 14.02
C LYS A 40 -10.52 -3.67 14.23
N SER A 41 -10.61 -3.20 15.48
CA SER A 41 -10.22 -1.83 15.85
C SER A 41 -8.76 -1.55 15.52
N TYR A 42 -7.87 -2.52 15.73
CA TYR A 42 -6.47 -2.42 15.32
C TYR A 42 -6.34 -2.22 13.81
N PHE A 43 -6.96 -3.10 12.99
CA PHE A 43 -6.83 -3.02 11.54
C PHE A 43 -7.51 -1.78 10.95
N SER A 44 -8.64 -1.34 11.49
CA SER A 44 -9.33 -0.12 11.05
C SER A 44 -8.42 1.11 11.15
N VAL A 45 -7.76 1.28 12.30
CA VAL A 45 -6.80 2.38 12.50
C VAL A 45 -5.53 2.15 11.69
N PHE A 46 -4.98 0.93 11.74
CA PHE A 46 -3.70 0.62 11.10
C PHE A 46 -3.76 0.72 9.58
N ASN A 47 -4.83 0.30 8.91
CA ASN A 47 -4.99 0.44 7.47
C ASN A 47 -4.89 1.90 7.03
N THR A 48 -5.49 2.83 7.77
CA THR A 48 -5.39 4.27 7.51
C THR A 48 -3.94 4.76 7.68
N VAL A 49 -3.27 4.34 8.74
CA VAL A 49 -1.86 4.69 9.00
C VAL A 49 -0.95 4.08 7.94
N ALA A 50 -1.20 2.83 7.53
CA ALA A 50 -0.42 2.13 6.51
C ALA A 50 -0.45 2.85 5.16
N VAL A 51 -1.60 3.40 4.75
CA VAL A 51 -1.71 4.20 3.50
C VAL A 51 -0.71 5.35 3.50
N LEU A 52 -0.49 6.00 4.64
CA LEU A 52 0.47 7.11 4.76
C LEU A 52 1.95 6.65 4.75
N LEU A 53 2.22 5.37 4.96
CA LEU A 53 3.58 4.83 4.91
C LEU A 53 4.02 4.46 3.49
N PHE A 54 3.10 4.12 2.58
CA PHE A 54 3.46 3.68 1.23
C PHE A 54 4.22 4.71 0.39
N PRO A 55 3.99 6.04 0.49
CA PRO A 55 4.79 7.03 -0.23
C PRO A 55 6.28 6.93 0.06
N ILE A 56 6.66 6.61 1.31
CA ILE A 56 8.08 6.45 1.70
C ILE A 56 8.71 5.29 0.92
N LEU A 57 7.96 4.20 0.72
CA LEU A 57 8.44 3.01 0.05
C LEU A 57 8.49 3.16 -1.47
N THR A 58 7.55 3.95 -2.04
CA THR A 58 7.37 4.05 -3.49
C THR A 58 8.05 5.27 -4.11
N MET A 59 8.36 6.32 -3.32
CA MET A 59 8.92 7.59 -3.83
C MET A 59 10.20 7.43 -4.65
N GLY A 60 11.07 6.47 -4.30
CA GLY A 60 12.34 6.22 -4.97
C GLY A 60 12.28 5.18 -6.09
N SER A 61 11.10 4.56 -6.36
CA SER A 61 11.02 3.40 -7.25
C SER A 61 11.49 3.68 -8.69
N PHE A 62 11.12 4.82 -9.26
CA PHE A 62 11.52 5.26 -10.59
C PHE A 62 12.21 6.63 -10.58
N SER A 63 11.83 7.54 -9.68
CA SER A 63 12.38 8.90 -9.63
C SER A 63 13.87 8.93 -9.31
N GLU A 64 14.39 7.96 -8.55
CA GLU A 64 15.82 7.83 -8.25
C GLU A 64 16.63 7.48 -9.51
N GLU A 65 16.14 6.54 -10.33
CA GLU A 65 16.80 6.16 -11.59
C GLU A 65 16.82 7.32 -12.59
N ARG A 66 15.74 8.09 -12.66
CA ARG A 66 15.69 9.31 -13.49
C ARG A 66 16.65 10.37 -13.00
N ARG A 67 16.73 10.62 -11.70
CA ARG A 67 17.68 11.57 -11.13
C ARG A 67 19.15 11.19 -11.46
N GLN A 68 19.43 9.88 -11.46
CA GLN A 68 20.75 9.35 -11.77
C GLN A 68 21.01 9.17 -13.29
N LYS A 69 20.03 9.49 -14.16
CA LYS A 69 20.08 9.28 -15.60
C LYS A 69 20.39 7.81 -16.00
N THR A 70 20.01 6.87 -15.16
CA THR A 70 20.15 5.44 -15.42
C THR A 70 18.94 4.85 -16.12
N ASP A 71 17.86 5.61 -16.23
CA ASP A 71 16.66 5.26 -16.99
C ASP A 71 16.94 5.11 -18.49
N GLU A 72 17.88 5.88 -19.08
CA GLU A 72 18.31 5.72 -20.47
C GLU A 72 18.92 4.33 -20.73
N LEU A 73 19.71 3.81 -19.77
CA LEU A 73 20.27 2.47 -19.84
C LEU A 73 19.18 1.39 -19.75
N LEU A 74 18.13 1.65 -18.99
CA LEU A 74 16.99 0.75 -18.84
C LEU A 74 16.14 0.70 -20.13
N LEU A 75 15.94 1.85 -20.78
CA LEU A 75 15.19 1.96 -22.03
C LEU A 75 15.92 1.36 -23.23
N THR A 76 17.26 1.37 -23.23
CA THR A 76 18.10 0.79 -24.29
C THR A 76 18.41 -0.69 -24.08
N ALA A 77 18.19 -1.23 -22.87
CA ALA A 77 18.43 -2.64 -22.58
C ALA A 77 17.44 -3.56 -23.33
N PRO A 78 17.85 -4.76 -23.76
CA PRO A 78 17.00 -5.72 -24.44
C PRO A 78 16.08 -6.48 -23.45
N VAL A 79 15.36 -5.72 -22.59
CA VAL A 79 14.40 -6.25 -21.61
C VAL A 79 13.01 -5.72 -21.91
N THR A 80 11.99 -6.51 -21.58
CA THR A 80 10.61 -6.06 -21.69
C THR A 80 10.27 -5.09 -20.56
N LEU A 81 9.68 -3.95 -20.89
CA LEU A 81 9.31 -2.92 -19.91
C LEU A 81 8.30 -3.44 -18.86
N THR A 82 7.43 -4.34 -19.29
CA THR A 82 6.51 -5.06 -18.39
C THR A 82 7.26 -5.83 -17.30
N SER A 83 8.36 -6.51 -17.65
CA SER A 83 9.18 -7.26 -16.67
C SER A 83 9.85 -6.32 -15.67
N VAL A 84 10.24 -5.12 -16.08
CA VAL A 84 10.85 -4.11 -15.21
C VAL A 84 9.81 -3.58 -14.21
N VAL A 85 8.63 -3.17 -14.67
CA VAL A 85 7.56 -2.64 -13.81
C VAL A 85 7.10 -3.70 -12.81
N LEU A 86 6.84 -4.93 -13.27
CA LEU A 86 6.44 -6.03 -12.41
C LEU A 86 7.55 -6.43 -11.43
N GLY A 87 8.80 -6.43 -11.86
CA GLY A 87 9.94 -6.72 -10.99
C GLY A 87 10.07 -5.73 -9.85
N LYS A 88 9.93 -4.43 -10.13
CA LYS A 88 9.92 -3.36 -9.11
C LYS A 88 8.71 -3.48 -8.18
N PHE A 89 7.52 -3.74 -8.73
CA PHE A 89 6.30 -3.94 -7.96
C PHE A 89 6.46 -5.10 -6.98
N LEU A 90 6.88 -6.26 -7.44
CA LEU A 90 7.07 -7.45 -6.60
C LEU A 90 8.18 -7.24 -5.56
N ALA A 91 9.26 -6.55 -5.92
CA ALA A 91 10.33 -6.24 -4.97
C ALA A 91 9.84 -5.32 -3.84
N THR A 92 9.09 -4.27 -4.19
CA THR A 92 8.50 -3.33 -3.22
C THR A 92 7.47 -4.02 -2.34
N LEU A 93 6.60 -4.85 -2.92
CA LEU A 93 5.62 -5.65 -2.19
C LEU A 93 6.30 -6.60 -1.20
N ALA A 94 7.40 -7.23 -1.59
CA ALA A 94 8.13 -8.13 -0.72
C ALA A 94 8.79 -7.41 0.46
N VAL A 95 9.30 -6.18 0.30
CA VAL A 95 9.79 -5.36 1.41
C VAL A 95 8.68 -5.02 2.39
N PHE A 96 7.46 -4.79 1.90
CA PHE A 96 6.28 -4.59 2.74
C PHE A 96 5.88 -5.88 3.50
N LEU A 97 5.95 -7.04 2.85
CA LEU A 97 5.56 -8.32 3.48
C LEU A 97 6.45 -8.69 4.67
N LEU A 98 7.71 -8.28 4.71
CA LEU A 98 8.63 -8.60 5.80
C LEU A 98 8.14 -8.09 7.17
N PRO A 99 7.93 -6.78 7.38
CA PRO A 99 7.43 -6.29 8.66
C PRO A 99 6.01 -6.80 8.94
N MET A 100 5.19 -7.00 7.91
CA MET A 100 3.87 -7.59 8.06
C MET A 100 3.94 -9.02 8.64
N LEU A 101 4.88 -9.87 8.20
CA LEU A 101 5.08 -11.19 8.78
C LEU A 101 5.45 -11.12 10.27
N ILE A 102 6.24 -10.13 10.68
CA ILE A 102 6.58 -9.91 12.10
C ILE A 102 5.31 -9.56 12.90
N THR A 103 4.39 -8.78 12.34
CA THR A 103 3.14 -8.42 13.04
C THR A 103 2.17 -9.59 13.24
N LEU A 104 2.40 -10.75 12.61
CA LEU A 104 1.64 -11.98 12.91
C LEU A 104 1.80 -12.43 14.35
N CYS A 105 2.77 -11.92 15.10
CA CYS A 105 2.87 -12.17 16.55
C CYS A 105 1.71 -11.53 17.34
N TYR A 106 1.07 -10.45 16.85
CA TYR A 106 -0.03 -9.78 17.56
C TYR A 106 -1.28 -10.67 17.73
N PRO A 107 -1.80 -11.32 16.67
CA PRO A 107 -2.87 -12.30 16.84
C PRO A 107 -2.47 -13.47 17.76
N ALA A 108 -1.21 -13.91 17.71
CA ALA A 108 -0.74 -14.98 18.59
C ALA A 108 -0.79 -14.56 20.07
N VAL A 109 -0.43 -13.30 20.37
CA VAL A 109 -0.57 -12.73 21.73
C VAL A 109 -2.04 -12.69 22.13
N LEU A 110 -2.94 -12.15 21.30
CA LEU A 110 -4.37 -12.09 21.59
C LEU A 110 -4.98 -13.48 21.78
N TYR A 111 -4.54 -14.47 21.00
CA TYR A 111 -4.98 -15.85 21.15
C TYR A 111 -4.59 -16.44 22.51
N ALA A 112 -3.38 -16.12 23.02
CA ALA A 112 -2.94 -16.52 24.36
C ALA A 112 -3.81 -15.91 25.47
N PHE A 113 -4.41 -14.73 25.23
CA PHE A 113 -5.39 -14.10 26.13
C PHE A 113 -6.84 -14.57 25.92
N GLY A 114 -7.07 -15.60 25.08
CA GLY A 114 -8.38 -16.24 24.91
C GLY A 114 -9.25 -15.64 23.80
N VAL A 115 -8.76 -14.68 23.03
CA VAL A 115 -9.49 -14.09 21.90
C VAL A 115 -9.42 -15.03 20.69
N ARG A 116 -10.57 -15.57 20.26
CA ARG A 116 -10.68 -16.51 19.14
C ARG A 116 -11.34 -15.87 17.93
N ALA A 117 -10.62 -15.03 17.20
CA ALA A 117 -11.12 -14.36 15.99
C ALA A 117 -10.26 -14.69 14.73
N MET A 118 -9.94 -15.96 14.53
CA MET A 118 -9.02 -16.38 13.45
C MET A 118 -9.48 -15.96 12.05
N ALA A 119 -10.77 -16.15 11.72
CA ALA A 119 -11.30 -15.83 10.39
C ALA A 119 -11.18 -14.31 10.09
N ALA A 120 -11.56 -13.46 11.04
CA ALA A 120 -11.42 -12.01 10.92
C ALA A 120 -9.95 -11.59 10.80
N THR A 121 -9.06 -12.23 11.53
CA THR A 121 -7.62 -11.97 11.48
C THR A 121 -7.04 -12.25 10.09
N VAL A 122 -7.30 -13.44 9.55
CA VAL A 122 -6.82 -13.82 8.19
C VAL A 122 -7.40 -12.89 7.14
N GLY A 123 -8.70 -12.58 7.21
CA GLY A 123 -9.36 -11.64 6.31
C GLY A 123 -8.67 -10.27 6.30
N ASN A 124 -8.41 -9.72 7.48
CA ASN A 124 -7.73 -8.41 7.60
C ASN A 124 -6.31 -8.41 7.03
N TYR A 125 -5.52 -9.46 7.25
CA TYR A 125 -4.18 -9.55 6.66
C TYR A 125 -4.22 -9.66 5.14
N VAL A 126 -5.17 -10.42 4.59
CA VAL A 126 -5.38 -10.50 3.14
C VAL A 126 -5.81 -9.14 2.60
N GLY A 127 -6.76 -8.46 3.24
CA GLY A 127 -7.18 -7.10 2.89
C GLY A 127 -6.01 -6.11 2.91
N LEU A 128 -5.14 -6.20 3.92
CA LEU A 128 -3.95 -5.34 4.04
C LEU A 128 -2.94 -5.59 2.88
N VAL A 129 -2.74 -6.84 2.45
CA VAL A 129 -1.88 -7.16 1.29
C VAL A 129 -2.47 -6.59 -0.01
N LEU A 130 -3.78 -6.72 -0.20
CA LEU A 130 -4.47 -6.20 -1.38
C LEU A 130 -4.41 -4.66 -1.42
N LEU A 131 -4.67 -4.02 -0.29
CA LEU A 131 -4.51 -2.56 -0.12
C LEU A 131 -3.08 -2.13 -0.45
N ALA A 132 -2.08 -2.84 0.09
CA ALA A 132 -0.68 -2.57 -0.18
C ALA A 132 -0.35 -2.67 -1.67
N GLY A 133 -0.84 -3.71 -2.35
CA GLY A 133 -0.67 -3.87 -3.79
C GLY A 133 -1.19 -2.67 -4.58
N ALA A 134 -2.42 -2.22 -4.29
CA ALA A 134 -3.01 -1.05 -4.96
C ALA A 134 -2.24 0.24 -4.66
N CYS A 135 -1.87 0.49 -3.40
CA CYS A 135 -1.10 1.67 -2.99
C CYS A 135 0.30 1.67 -3.61
N ILE A 136 0.99 0.53 -3.64
CA ILE A 136 2.32 0.41 -4.25
C ILE A 136 2.25 0.67 -5.76
N ALA A 137 1.28 0.09 -6.48
CA ALA A 137 1.11 0.29 -7.92
C ALA A 137 0.84 1.76 -8.25
N LEU A 138 -0.05 2.43 -7.50
CA LEU A 138 -0.36 3.84 -7.65
C LEU A 138 0.86 4.72 -7.34
N GLY A 139 1.56 4.45 -6.23
CA GLY A 139 2.75 5.20 -5.84
C GLY A 139 3.90 5.05 -6.83
N GLN A 140 4.10 3.86 -7.41
CA GLN A 140 5.08 3.63 -8.47
C GLN A 140 4.73 4.40 -9.74
N PHE A 141 3.46 4.42 -10.12
CA PHE A 141 3.00 5.22 -11.25
C PHE A 141 3.28 6.72 -11.05
N LEU A 142 2.99 7.27 -9.87
CA LEU A 142 3.29 8.67 -9.55
C LEU A 142 4.80 8.95 -9.53
N SER A 143 5.59 8.02 -8.99
CA SER A 143 7.07 8.11 -9.01
C SER A 143 7.63 8.14 -10.43
N LEU A 144 6.98 7.46 -11.37
CA LEU A 144 7.37 7.45 -12.79
C LEU A 144 7.14 8.80 -13.47
N LEU A 145 6.14 9.58 -13.05
CA LEU A 145 5.79 10.86 -13.67
C LEU A 145 6.75 12.01 -13.27
N THR A 146 7.57 11.81 -12.23
CA THR A 146 8.41 12.87 -11.64
C THR A 146 9.89 12.52 -11.70
N ASP A 147 10.75 13.55 -11.82
CA ASP A 147 12.21 13.39 -11.86
C ASP A 147 12.86 13.57 -10.48
N SER A 148 12.08 14.04 -9.51
CA SER A 148 12.55 14.32 -8.15
C SER A 148 11.84 13.42 -7.15
N GLN A 149 12.62 12.72 -6.32
CA GLN A 149 12.12 11.86 -5.25
C GLN A 149 11.22 12.64 -4.25
N PHE A 150 11.57 13.90 -3.97
CA PHE A 150 10.78 14.75 -3.10
C PHE A 150 9.41 15.10 -3.71
N VAL A 151 9.38 15.45 -5.00
CA VAL A 151 8.13 15.74 -5.71
C VAL A 151 7.29 14.46 -5.81
N ALA A 152 7.90 13.31 -6.08
CA ALA A 152 7.21 12.02 -6.07
C ALA A 152 6.55 11.73 -4.72
N ALA A 153 7.27 11.95 -3.62
CA ALA A 153 6.71 11.79 -2.27
C ALA A 153 5.53 12.73 -2.02
N MET A 154 5.71 14.03 -2.30
CA MET A 154 4.66 15.03 -2.08
C MET A 154 3.39 14.77 -2.89
N THR A 155 3.53 14.42 -4.17
CA THR A 155 2.39 14.07 -5.03
C THR A 155 1.68 12.81 -4.54
N THR A 156 2.43 11.80 -4.12
CA THR A 156 1.85 10.55 -3.59
C THR A 156 1.14 10.79 -2.26
N TYR A 157 1.72 11.60 -1.35
CA TYR A 157 1.05 11.99 -0.12
C TYR A 157 -0.22 12.80 -0.38
N ALA A 158 -0.19 13.73 -1.34
CA ALA A 158 -1.38 14.51 -1.72
C ALA A 158 -2.49 13.62 -2.26
N VAL A 159 -2.17 12.68 -3.14
CA VAL A 159 -3.16 11.74 -3.71
C VAL A 159 -3.72 10.82 -2.62
N PHE A 160 -2.86 10.22 -1.78
CA PHE A 160 -3.33 9.35 -0.69
C PHE A 160 -4.13 10.12 0.36
N GLY A 161 -3.72 11.35 0.67
CA GLY A 161 -4.49 12.24 1.54
C GLY A 161 -5.89 12.52 1.00
N LEU A 162 -6.01 12.81 -0.31
CA LEU A 162 -7.32 12.98 -0.95
C LEU A 162 -8.17 11.70 -0.91
N LEU A 163 -7.57 10.53 -1.12
CA LEU A 163 -8.29 9.25 -1.04
C LEU A 163 -8.78 8.95 0.39
N LEU A 164 -8.00 9.28 1.41
CA LEU A 164 -8.41 9.16 2.81
C LEU A 164 -9.50 10.18 3.19
N LEU A 165 -9.38 11.43 2.71
CA LEU A 165 -10.40 12.46 2.91
C LEU A 165 -11.71 12.09 2.19
N ALA A 166 -11.65 11.47 1.01
CA ALA A 166 -12.84 10.95 0.34
C ALA A 166 -13.59 9.97 1.24
N GLY A 167 -12.87 9.08 1.95
CA GLY A 167 -13.47 8.16 2.92
C GLY A 167 -14.22 8.87 4.05
N SER A 168 -13.61 9.87 4.68
CA SER A 168 -14.26 10.64 5.74
C SER A 168 -15.44 11.48 5.23
N ALA A 169 -15.39 11.96 3.99
CA ALA A 169 -16.45 12.74 3.38
C ALA A 169 -17.71 11.91 3.02
N VAL A 170 -17.60 10.59 2.87
CA VAL A 170 -18.74 9.71 2.57
C VAL A 170 -19.86 9.86 3.61
N SER A 171 -19.53 10.01 4.88
CA SER A 171 -20.50 10.16 5.97
C SER A 171 -21.19 11.53 5.99
N MET A 172 -20.59 12.56 5.36
CA MET A 172 -21.12 13.93 5.36
C MET A 172 -22.02 14.22 4.15
N VAL A 173 -21.91 13.40 3.10
CA VAL A 173 -22.64 13.61 1.85
C VAL A 173 -23.93 12.80 1.84
N HIS A 174 -25.06 13.49 1.61
CA HIS A 174 -26.40 12.89 1.58
C HIS A 174 -26.90 12.55 0.17
N GLN A 175 -26.18 12.97 -0.88
CA GLN A 175 -26.53 12.66 -2.27
C GLN A 175 -26.05 11.26 -2.66
N PRO A 176 -26.93 10.33 -3.07
CA PRO A 176 -26.58 8.92 -3.31
C PRO A 176 -25.55 8.73 -4.42
N THR A 177 -25.60 9.51 -5.49
CA THR A 177 -24.65 9.43 -6.60
C THR A 177 -23.24 9.89 -6.20
N LEU A 178 -23.14 10.99 -5.47
CA LEU A 178 -21.85 11.51 -5.00
C LEU A 178 -21.26 10.61 -3.90
N GLN A 179 -22.11 10.09 -3.03
CA GLN A 179 -21.72 9.13 -2.00
C GLN A 179 -21.14 7.84 -2.62
N ALA A 180 -21.75 7.32 -3.67
CA ALA A 180 -21.23 6.14 -4.40
C ALA A 180 -19.86 6.42 -5.04
N ALA A 181 -19.67 7.59 -5.66
CA ALA A 181 -18.40 8.01 -6.24
C ALA A 181 -17.29 8.17 -5.17
N LEU A 182 -17.60 8.82 -4.05
CA LEU A 182 -16.66 8.97 -2.93
C LEU A 182 -16.30 7.63 -2.31
N ARG A 183 -17.27 6.73 -2.17
CA ARG A 183 -17.04 5.39 -1.64
C ARG A 183 -16.12 4.58 -2.55
N PHE A 184 -16.28 4.69 -3.88
CA PHE A 184 -15.40 4.06 -4.84
C PHE A 184 -13.95 4.57 -4.74
N LEU A 185 -13.76 5.87 -4.46
CA LEU A 185 -12.43 6.47 -4.28
C LEU A 185 -11.82 6.17 -2.91
N ALA A 186 -12.63 5.85 -1.90
CA ALA A 186 -12.19 5.64 -0.52
C ALA A 186 -11.46 4.30 -0.34
N ILE A 187 -10.21 4.23 -0.81
CA ILE A 187 -9.41 3.00 -0.88
C ILE A 187 -9.30 2.26 0.48
N ALA A 188 -9.25 2.96 1.60
CA ALA A 188 -9.14 2.34 2.92
C ALA A 188 -10.47 1.74 3.41
N MET A 189 -11.63 2.25 2.95
CA MET A 189 -12.95 1.74 3.38
C MET A 189 -13.26 0.35 2.84
N HIS A 190 -12.71 0.00 1.68
CA HIS A 190 -12.87 -1.34 1.08
C HIS A 190 -12.21 -2.45 1.92
N CYS A 191 -11.33 -2.13 2.87
CA CYS A 191 -10.80 -3.10 3.82
C CYS A 191 -11.79 -3.51 4.90
N GLU A 192 -12.84 -2.73 5.16
CA GLU A 192 -13.80 -3.01 6.25
C GLU A 192 -14.54 -4.34 6.03
N GLY A 193 -14.85 -4.70 4.78
CA GLY A 193 -15.49 -5.98 4.43
C GLY A 193 -14.72 -7.20 4.94
N PHE A 194 -13.40 -7.17 4.84
CA PHE A 194 -12.53 -8.25 5.32
C PHE A 194 -12.51 -8.40 6.84
N SER A 195 -12.84 -7.35 7.58
CA SER A 195 -12.84 -7.33 9.05
C SER A 195 -13.92 -8.22 9.67
N TYR A 196 -14.94 -8.56 8.91
CA TYR A 196 -16.01 -9.45 9.40
C TYR A 196 -15.70 -10.95 9.19
N GLY A 197 -14.52 -11.28 8.65
CA GLY A 197 -14.13 -12.66 8.35
C GLY A 197 -14.87 -13.27 7.15
N VAL A 198 -15.58 -12.45 6.41
CA VAL A 198 -16.21 -12.81 5.13
C VAL A 198 -15.25 -12.35 4.02
N PHE A 199 -14.85 -13.30 3.18
CA PHE A 199 -14.03 -12.99 2.02
C PHE A 199 -14.92 -12.32 0.97
N ASP A 200 -15.00 -10.99 0.97
CA ASP A 200 -15.76 -10.28 -0.05
C ASP A 200 -14.96 -10.25 -1.36
N ALA A 201 -15.38 -11.09 -2.31
CA ALA A 201 -14.76 -11.17 -3.61
C ALA A 201 -14.83 -9.83 -4.38
N MET A 202 -15.85 -9.01 -4.11
CA MET A 202 -16.03 -7.72 -4.76
C MET A 202 -14.92 -6.73 -4.38
N GLU A 203 -14.57 -6.69 -3.09
CA GLU A 203 -13.48 -5.86 -2.57
C GLU A 203 -12.10 -6.34 -3.07
N ALA A 204 -11.91 -7.66 -3.16
CA ALA A 204 -10.68 -8.22 -3.72
C ALA A 204 -10.53 -7.85 -5.21
N VAL A 205 -11.59 -7.94 -6.00
CA VAL A 205 -11.59 -7.55 -7.42
C VAL A 205 -11.32 -6.06 -7.57
N TYR A 206 -11.87 -5.22 -6.70
CA TYR A 206 -11.58 -3.78 -6.70
C TYR A 206 -10.07 -3.52 -6.56
N TYR A 207 -9.40 -4.06 -5.53
CA TYR A 207 -7.97 -3.85 -5.33
C TYR A 207 -7.12 -4.42 -6.47
N LEU A 208 -7.46 -5.60 -6.99
CA LEU A 208 -6.75 -6.20 -8.11
C LEU A 208 -6.91 -5.37 -9.39
N SER A 209 -8.11 -4.84 -9.66
CA SER A 209 -8.36 -3.98 -10.82
C SER A 209 -7.59 -2.66 -10.74
N VAL A 210 -7.55 -2.02 -9.57
CA VAL A 210 -6.76 -0.80 -9.33
C VAL A 210 -5.27 -1.10 -9.52
N THR A 211 -4.77 -2.19 -8.94
CA THR A 211 -3.37 -2.61 -9.11
C THR A 211 -3.02 -2.83 -10.58
N ALA A 212 -3.84 -3.61 -11.30
CA ALA A 212 -3.62 -3.90 -12.72
C ALA A 212 -3.67 -2.63 -13.59
N LEU A 213 -4.61 -1.73 -13.31
CA LEU A 213 -4.75 -0.46 -14.02
C LEU A 213 -3.48 0.39 -13.91
N PHE A 214 -2.98 0.62 -12.68
CA PHE A 214 -1.80 1.47 -12.49
C PHE A 214 -0.50 0.83 -12.97
N LEU A 215 -0.37 -0.50 -12.90
CA LEU A 215 0.75 -1.22 -13.51
C LEU A 215 0.71 -1.11 -15.04
N PHE A 216 -0.47 -1.26 -15.65
CA PHE A 216 -0.63 -1.09 -17.10
C PHE A 216 -0.30 0.35 -17.53
N LEU A 217 -0.79 1.36 -16.81
CA LEU A 217 -0.47 2.76 -17.09
C LEU A 217 1.03 3.04 -16.95
N SER A 218 1.70 2.42 -15.97
CA SER A 218 3.15 2.55 -15.80
C SER A 218 3.92 1.99 -16.99
N VAL A 219 3.51 0.82 -17.49
CA VAL A 219 4.11 0.22 -18.70
C VAL A 219 3.86 1.11 -19.92
N TYR A 220 2.63 1.59 -20.11
CA TYR A 220 2.26 2.45 -21.22
C TYR A 220 3.08 3.75 -21.28
N VAL A 221 3.27 4.41 -20.12
CA VAL A 221 4.10 5.64 -20.04
C VAL A 221 5.56 5.35 -20.37
N LEU A 222 6.11 4.21 -19.92
CA LEU A 222 7.49 3.81 -20.24
C LEU A 222 7.64 3.50 -21.74
N GLU A 223 6.68 2.80 -22.34
CA GLU A 223 6.70 2.52 -23.78
C GLU A 223 6.65 3.80 -24.62
N HIS A 224 5.79 4.75 -24.25
CA HIS A 224 5.71 6.02 -24.95
C HIS A 224 7.03 6.80 -24.88
N ARG A 225 7.70 6.78 -23.75
CA ARG A 225 9.04 7.41 -23.60
C ARG A 225 10.15 6.72 -24.37
N ARG A 226 10.05 5.41 -24.59
CA ARG A 226 11.04 4.65 -25.40
C ARG A 226 11.00 5.02 -26.89
N ILE A 227 9.83 5.48 -27.37
CA ILE A 227 9.59 5.83 -28.79
C ILE A 227 9.85 7.31 -29.05
N SER A 228 9.78 8.15 -28.02
CA SER A 228 10.00 9.60 -28.07
C SER A 228 11.48 9.97 -27.96
#